data_5d3b1936f23bd63a71f4a724a6d10782
#
_entry.id   5d3b1936f23bd63a71f4a724a6d10782
#
_cell.length_a   1.000
_cell.length_b   1.000
_cell.length_c   1.000
_cell.angle_alpha   90.00
_cell.angle_beta   90.00
_cell.angle_gamma   90.00
#
_symmetry.space_group_name_H-M   'P 1'
#
loop_
_entity.id
_entity.type
_entity.pdbx_description
1 polymer ?
#
loop_
_entity_poly.entity_id
_entity_poly.type
_entity_poly.pdbx_seq_one_letter_code
_entity_poly.pdbx_strand_id
1 'polypeptide(L)'
;MLGKRLARAPAQLADGFARAVRRTPDGGLEQVLRTPVRRAVLEAIFWQMPQHFDPKGASGMKTTIRWRITRRPGSAADTYELQIVDRRCRARRGEGKSDPQLTITLEAAEFVRLATGNSDPMNAYFSGRVALAGDIMLAAKLQSLFRIPGRALARQRLSTVSESR
;
A
#
# COMPACT_ATOMS: atom_id res chain seq x y z
N MET A 1 -17.37 12.01 20.78
CA MET A 1 -16.66 12.95 19.91
C MET A 1 -15.13 12.89 20.08
N LEU A 2 -14.54 11.72 19.98
CA LEU A 2 -13.06 11.54 20.08
C LEU A 2 -12.46 10.87 18.83
N GLY A 3 -12.96 11.19 17.65
CA GLY A 3 -12.60 10.50 16.41
C GLY A 3 -11.90 11.32 15.33
N LYS A 4 -11.33 12.49 15.61
CA LYS A 4 -10.85 13.39 14.55
C LYS A 4 -9.44 13.99 14.71
N ARG A 5 -8.57 13.40 15.48
CA ARG A 5 -7.17 13.87 15.55
C ARG A 5 -6.17 12.72 15.65
N LEU A 6 -6.24 11.74 14.75
CA LEU A 6 -5.02 11.04 14.36
C LEU A 6 -4.32 11.97 13.36
N ALA A 7 -3.44 12.78 13.92
CA ALA A 7 -2.69 13.78 13.20
C ALA A 7 -1.99 13.16 11.96
N ARG A 8 -2.03 13.88 10.86
CA ARG A 8 -1.12 13.68 9.72
C ARG A 8 0.27 13.37 10.27
N ALA A 9 0.68 12.12 10.18
CA ALA A 9 2.08 11.81 10.45
C ALA A 9 2.91 12.66 9.49
N PRO A 10 3.84 13.47 9.97
CA PRO A 10 4.63 14.32 9.09
C PRO A 10 5.35 13.44 8.06
N ALA A 11 5.51 13.94 6.84
CA ALA A 11 6.18 13.22 5.75
C ALA A 11 7.53 12.62 6.17
N GLN A 12 8.22 13.26 7.09
CA GLN A 12 9.48 12.80 7.68
C GLN A 12 9.36 11.47 8.44
N LEU A 13 8.23 11.18 9.10
CA LEU A 13 8.00 9.90 9.76
C LEU A 13 7.76 8.78 8.74
N ALA A 14 7.04 9.07 7.66
CA ALA A 14 6.83 8.12 6.57
C ALA A 14 8.15 7.78 5.86
N ASP A 15 9.00 8.77 5.62
CA ASP A 15 10.34 8.57 5.03
C ASP A 15 11.29 7.84 5.98
N GLY A 16 11.21 8.12 7.27
CA GLY A 16 11.95 7.41 8.32
C GLY A 16 11.56 5.94 8.38
N PHE A 17 10.27 5.64 8.34
CA PHE A 17 9.75 4.28 8.32
C PHE A 17 10.15 3.54 7.03
N ALA A 18 10.04 4.17 5.87
CA ALA A 18 10.46 3.59 4.60
C ALA A 18 11.97 3.26 4.58
N ARG A 19 12.81 4.11 5.19
CA ARG A 19 14.24 3.84 5.37
C ARG A 19 14.52 2.70 6.33
N ALA A 20 13.76 2.61 7.43
CA ALA A 20 13.87 1.51 8.38
C ALA A 20 13.53 0.17 7.72
N VAL A 21 12.43 0.11 6.96
CA VAL A 21 12.03 -1.08 6.19
C VAL A 21 13.13 -1.49 5.22
N ARG A 22 13.71 -0.54 4.48
CA ARG A 22 14.79 -0.82 3.53
C ARG A 22 16.07 -1.37 4.18
N ARG A 23 16.37 -0.97 5.41
CA ARG A 23 17.53 -1.42 6.17
C ARG A 23 17.30 -2.73 6.91
N THR A 24 16.04 -3.14 7.05
CA THR A 24 15.70 -4.38 7.75
C THR A 24 15.91 -5.56 6.79
N PRO A 25 16.74 -6.54 7.15
CA PRO A 25 16.89 -7.77 6.38
C PRO A 25 15.54 -8.46 6.16
N ASP A 26 15.38 -9.18 5.06
CA ASP A 26 14.11 -9.80 4.68
C ASP A 26 13.47 -10.61 5.82
N GLY A 27 14.24 -11.46 6.50
CA GLY A 27 13.75 -12.23 7.64
C GLY A 27 13.37 -11.41 8.87
N GLY A 28 13.96 -10.23 9.08
CA GLY A 28 13.68 -9.37 10.22
C GLY A 28 12.29 -8.73 10.15
N LEU A 29 11.91 -8.24 8.98
CA LEU A 29 10.58 -7.65 8.77
C LEU A 29 9.47 -8.71 8.92
N GLU A 30 9.66 -9.88 8.34
CA GLU A 30 8.72 -11.00 8.47
C GLU A 30 8.56 -11.44 9.92
N GLN A 31 9.65 -11.49 10.67
CA GLN A 31 9.63 -11.87 12.09
C GLN A 31 8.82 -10.85 12.92
N VAL A 32 9.03 -9.57 12.73
CA VAL A 32 8.25 -8.50 13.41
C VAL A 32 6.76 -8.61 13.03
N LEU A 33 6.46 -8.85 11.76
CA LEU A 33 5.08 -8.94 11.27
C LEU A 33 4.39 -10.29 11.62
N ARG A 34 5.06 -11.21 12.28
CA ARG A 34 4.43 -12.39 12.92
C ARG A 34 3.89 -12.10 14.31
N THR A 35 4.28 -10.99 14.91
CA THR A 35 3.83 -10.55 16.24
C THR A 35 2.53 -9.76 16.17
N PRO A 36 1.85 -9.48 17.32
CA PRO A 36 0.66 -8.62 17.36
C PRO A 36 0.89 -7.21 16.81
N VAL A 37 2.13 -6.73 16.76
CA VAL A 37 2.52 -5.44 16.15
C VAL A 37 2.10 -5.34 14.68
N ARG A 38 2.04 -6.47 13.96
CA ARG A 38 1.56 -6.54 12.59
C ARG A 38 0.26 -5.77 12.36
N ARG A 39 -0.74 -6.00 13.21
CA ARG A 39 -2.03 -5.34 13.07
C ARG A 39 -1.91 -3.83 13.14
N ALA A 40 -1.16 -3.32 14.11
CA ALA A 40 -0.93 -1.89 14.26
C ALA A 40 -0.21 -1.29 13.03
N VAL A 41 0.78 -1.99 12.49
CA VAL A 41 1.49 -1.56 11.27
C VAL A 41 0.55 -1.53 10.07
N LEU A 42 -0.22 -2.58 9.83
CA LEU A 42 -1.16 -2.65 8.71
C LEU A 42 -2.23 -1.55 8.82
N GLU A 43 -2.83 -1.39 9.99
CA GLU A 43 -3.84 -0.35 10.22
C GLU A 43 -3.24 1.05 10.02
N ALA A 44 -2.04 1.31 10.51
CA ALA A 44 -1.37 2.60 10.31
C ALA A 44 -1.16 2.90 8.81
N ILE A 45 -0.74 1.93 8.01
CA ILE A 45 -0.58 2.10 6.57
C ILE A 45 -1.93 2.35 5.89
N PHE A 46 -2.94 1.51 6.15
CA PHE A 46 -4.26 1.65 5.51
C PHE A 46 -4.95 2.97 5.87
N TRP A 47 -4.83 3.44 7.11
CA TRP A 47 -5.40 4.74 7.51
C TRP A 47 -4.68 5.94 6.92
N GLN A 48 -3.42 5.78 6.52
CA GLN A 48 -2.67 6.81 5.82
C GLN A 48 -2.89 6.79 4.29
N MET A 49 -3.26 5.68 3.69
CA MET A 49 -3.43 5.56 2.24
C MET A 49 -4.35 6.65 1.65
N PRO A 50 -5.52 6.98 2.23
CA PRO A 50 -6.35 8.07 1.71
C PRO A 50 -5.67 9.44 1.69
N GLN A 51 -4.68 9.67 2.54
CA GLN A 51 -3.93 10.95 2.58
C GLN A 51 -2.91 11.07 1.44
N HIS A 52 -2.45 9.94 0.92
CA HIS A 52 -1.55 9.85 -0.23
C HIS A 52 -2.28 9.67 -1.56
N PHE A 53 -3.60 9.67 -1.52
CA PHE A 53 -4.45 9.52 -2.71
C PHE A 53 -4.44 10.79 -3.55
N ASP A 54 -4.21 10.63 -4.87
CA ASP A 54 -4.30 11.72 -5.84
C ASP A 54 -5.69 11.70 -6.51
N PRO A 55 -6.55 12.67 -6.20
CA PRO A 55 -7.92 12.71 -6.73
C PRO A 55 -7.99 13.01 -8.23
N LYS A 56 -6.91 13.54 -8.84
CA LYS A 56 -6.94 13.96 -10.25
C LYS A 56 -7.21 12.80 -11.21
N GLY A 57 -6.62 11.64 -10.93
CA GLY A 57 -6.80 10.43 -11.75
C GLY A 57 -8.09 9.65 -11.48
N ALA A 58 -8.91 10.07 -10.51
CA ALA A 58 -10.06 9.30 -10.01
C ALA A 58 -11.41 9.94 -10.31
N SER A 59 -11.47 10.92 -11.22
CA SER A 59 -12.73 11.57 -11.61
C SER A 59 -13.71 10.56 -12.21
N GLY A 60 -14.95 10.54 -11.72
CA GLY A 60 -15.98 9.59 -12.16
C GLY A 60 -15.76 8.14 -11.71
N MET A 61 -14.73 7.88 -10.93
CA MET A 61 -14.41 6.53 -10.48
C MET A 61 -15.30 6.11 -9.32
N LYS A 62 -15.86 4.90 -9.42
CA LYS A 62 -16.58 4.24 -8.32
C LYS A 62 -16.08 2.81 -8.25
N THR A 63 -15.22 2.53 -7.27
CA THR A 63 -14.58 1.22 -7.16
C THR A 63 -14.28 0.85 -5.72
N THR A 64 -14.28 -0.45 -5.46
CA THR A 64 -13.84 -1.05 -4.20
C THR A 64 -12.69 -1.99 -4.47
N ILE A 65 -11.60 -1.82 -3.75
CA ILE A 65 -10.41 -2.64 -3.83
C ILE A 65 -10.26 -3.35 -2.49
N ARG A 66 -10.24 -4.67 -2.54
CA ARG A 66 -10.06 -5.51 -1.36
C ARG A 66 -8.61 -5.97 -1.25
N TRP A 67 -8.03 -5.79 -0.10
CA TRP A 67 -6.70 -6.26 0.24
C TRP A 67 -6.81 -7.42 1.21
N ARG A 68 -6.21 -8.55 0.85
CA ARG A 68 -6.12 -9.74 1.69
C ARG A 68 -4.66 -9.94 2.09
N ILE A 69 -4.34 -9.57 3.33
CA ILE A 69 -2.97 -9.60 3.85
C ILE A 69 -2.78 -10.88 4.65
N THR A 70 -2.03 -11.81 4.10
CA THR A 70 -1.76 -13.12 4.70
C THR A 70 -0.54 -13.07 5.62
N ARG A 71 -0.46 -14.03 6.55
CA ARG A 71 0.75 -14.25 7.36
C ARG A 71 1.77 -15.13 6.64
N ARG A 72 1.27 -16.07 5.89
CA ARG A 72 1.99 -17.04 5.05
C ARG A 72 1.11 -17.37 3.86
N PRO A 73 1.66 -17.89 2.76
CA PRO A 73 0.86 -18.37 1.65
C PRO A 73 -0.23 -19.34 2.14
N GLY A 74 -1.48 -19.14 1.69
CA GLY A 74 -2.61 -19.98 2.04
C GLY A 74 -3.16 -19.86 3.47
N SER A 75 -2.62 -18.98 4.31
CA SER A 75 -3.14 -18.73 5.65
C SER A 75 -4.35 -17.78 5.65
N ALA A 76 -5.06 -17.72 6.81
CA ALA A 76 -6.10 -16.72 7.02
C ALA A 76 -5.56 -15.30 6.80
N ALA A 77 -6.35 -14.45 6.13
CA ALA A 77 -5.98 -13.09 5.79
C ALA A 77 -6.64 -12.07 6.70
N ASP A 78 -5.91 -11.00 7.02
CA ASP A 78 -6.55 -9.75 7.46
C ASP A 78 -7.05 -9.02 6.22
N THR A 79 -8.30 -8.61 6.23
CA THR A 79 -8.94 -7.97 5.08
C THR A 79 -9.14 -6.50 5.33
N TYR A 80 -8.81 -5.70 4.32
CA TYR A 80 -9.03 -4.26 4.28
C TYR A 80 -9.62 -3.88 2.92
N GLU A 81 -10.41 -2.81 2.91
CA GLU A 81 -10.97 -2.27 1.68
C GLU A 81 -10.65 -0.80 1.52
N LEU A 82 -10.31 -0.42 0.29
CA LEU A 82 -10.25 0.97 -0.15
C LEU A 82 -11.45 1.22 -1.07
N GLN A 83 -12.26 2.17 -0.69
CA GLN A 83 -13.39 2.62 -1.51
C GLN A 83 -13.03 3.96 -2.13
N ILE A 84 -13.04 4.02 -3.46
CA ILE A 84 -12.82 5.22 -4.22
C ILE A 84 -14.14 5.59 -4.89
N VAL A 85 -14.69 6.72 -4.51
CA VAL A 85 -15.93 7.24 -5.07
C VAL A 85 -15.73 8.71 -5.37
N ASP A 86 -15.79 9.06 -6.63
CA ASP A 86 -15.74 10.41 -7.16
C ASP A 86 -14.69 11.29 -6.46
N ARG A 87 -13.40 10.96 -6.67
CA ARG A 87 -12.25 11.68 -6.10
C ARG A 87 -12.07 11.56 -4.59
N ARG A 88 -12.79 10.69 -3.91
CA ARG A 88 -12.63 10.43 -2.48
C ARG A 88 -12.18 9.00 -2.26
N CYS A 89 -11.19 8.82 -1.41
CA CYS A 89 -10.70 7.52 -0.98
C CYS A 89 -10.98 7.33 0.51
N ARG A 90 -11.53 6.17 0.86
CA ARG A 90 -11.78 5.77 2.25
C ARG A 90 -11.23 4.38 2.47
N ALA A 91 -10.55 4.19 3.59
CA ALA A 91 -10.11 2.89 4.06
C ALA A 91 -11.08 2.34 5.11
N ARG A 92 -11.32 1.03 5.07
CA ARG A 92 -12.06 0.32 6.10
C ARG A 92 -11.38 -1.03 6.39
N ARG A 93 -11.56 -1.55 7.58
CA ARG A 93 -11.18 -2.90 7.94
C ARG A 93 -12.34 -3.86 7.70
N GLY A 94 -12.02 -5.09 7.29
CA GLY A 94 -13.00 -6.14 7.01
C GLY A 94 -13.61 -6.03 5.62
N GLU A 95 -14.50 -6.95 5.32
CA GLU A 95 -15.21 -7.01 4.07
C GLU A 95 -16.47 -6.16 4.11
N GLY A 96 -16.70 -5.39 3.05
CA GLY A 96 -17.92 -4.64 2.86
C GLY A 96 -19.03 -5.50 2.25
N LYS A 97 -20.20 -4.88 2.10
CA LYS A 97 -21.36 -5.52 1.47
C LYS A 97 -21.26 -5.61 -0.05
N SER A 98 -20.42 -4.78 -0.66
CA SER A 98 -20.27 -4.73 -2.12
C SER A 98 -19.13 -5.64 -2.57
N ASP A 99 -19.32 -6.31 -3.71
CA ASP A 99 -18.25 -7.07 -4.34
C ASP A 99 -17.14 -6.12 -4.80
N PRO A 100 -15.86 -6.45 -4.52
CA PRO A 100 -14.74 -5.64 -4.96
C PRO A 100 -14.52 -5.82 -6.47
N GLN A 101 -14.17 -4.74 -7.17
CA GLN A 101 -13.74 -4.80 -8.55
C GLN A 101 -12.34 -5.39 -8.70
N LEU A 102 -11.53 -5.28 -7.64
CA LEU A 102 -10.18 -5.84 -7.58
C LEU A 102 -9.93 -6.41 -6.18
N THR A 103 -9.38 -7.61 -6.13
CA THR A 103 -8.82 -8.22 -4.90
C THR A 103 -7.32 -8.40 -5.07
N ILE A 104 -6.56 -7.92 -4.12
CA ILE A 104 -5.10 -8.03 -4.06
C ILE A 104 -4.74 -8.89 -2.86
N THR A 105 -4.09 -10.02 -3.09
CA THR A 105 -3.64 -10.94 -2.03
C THR A 105 -2.13 -10.99 -1.99
N LEU A 106 -1.55 -10.74 -0.82
CA LEU A 106 -0.10 -10.76 -0.60
C LEU A 106 0.23 -10.95 0.88
N GLU A 107 1.48 -11.28 1.16
CA GLU A 107 1.97 -11.35 2.54
C GLU A 107 2.21 -9.97 3.15
N ALA A 108 2.13 -9.87 4.48
CA ALA A 108 2.28 -8.61 5.21
C ALA A 108 3.62 -7.92 4.94
N ALA A 109 4.72 -8.66 4.86
CA ALA A 109 6.04 -8.10 4.56
C ALA A 109 6.09 -7.48 3.17
N GLU A 110 5.54 -8.15 2.16
CA GLU A 110 5.47 -7.60 0.80
C GLU A 110 4.58 -6.36 0.73
N PHE A 111 3.44 -6.37 1.42
CA PHE A 111 2.58 -5.20 1.52
C PHE A 111 3.31 -3.99 2.10
N VAL A 112 4.05 -4.18 3.19
CA VAL A 112 4.85 -3.10 3.81
C VAL A 112 5.93 -2.60 2.85
N ARG A 113 6.64 -3.49 2.14
CA ARG A 113 7.64 -3.10 1.14
C ARG A 113 7.04 -2.31 -0.01
N LEU A 114 5.89 -2.73 -0.54
CA LEU A 114 5.18 -2.01 -1.60
C LEU A 114 4.70 -0.64 -1.13
N ALA A 115 4.09 -0.57 0.05
CA ALA A 115 3.56 0.68 0.61
C ALA A 115 4.65 1.70 0.94
N THR A 116 5.87 1.25 1.18
CA THR A 116 7.04 2.10 1.48
C THR A 116 7.95 2.34 0.26
N GLY A 117 7.59 1.83 -0.91
CA GLY A 117 8.37 1.97 -2.14
C GLY A 117 9.63 1.11 -2.19
N ASN A 118 9.75 0.10 -1.32
CA ASN A 118 10.91 -0.81 -1.24
C ASN A 118 10.71 -2.12 -2.04
N SER A 119 9.59 -2.26 -2.73
CA SER A 119 9.34 -3.34 -3.69
C SER A 119 8.70 -2.76 -4.96
N ASP A 120 9.01 -3.39 -6.09
CA ASP A 120 8.37 -3.04 -7.36
C ASP A 120 7.11 -3.86 -7.58
N PRO A 121 5.94 -3.22 -7.81
CA PRO A 121 4.67 -3.92 -7.95
C PRO A 121 4.61 -4.90 -9.13
N MET A 122 5.25 -4.55 -10.25
CA MET A 122 5.25 -5.42 -11.43
C MET A 122 6.10 -6.66 -11.19
N ASN A 123 7.28 -6.48 -10.59
CA ASN A 123 8.13 -7.60 -10.20
C ASN A 123 7.45 -8.49 -9.17
N ALA A 124 6.79 -7.91 -8.17
CA ALA A 124 6.05 -8.65 -7.14
C ALA A 124 4.92 -9.49 -7.75
N TYR A 125 4.21 -8.96 -8.74
CA TYR A 125 3.17 -9.67 -9.46
C TYR A 125 3.75 -10.82 -10.30
N PHE A 126 4.75 -10.57 -11.15
CA PHE A 126 5.34 -11.60 -12.00
C PHE A 126 6.08 -12.69 -11.24
N SER A 127 6.62 -12.38 -10.06
CA SER A 127 7.25 -13.38 -9.18
C SER A 127 6.27 -14.14 -8.28
N GLY A 128 4.96 -13.88 -8.40
CA GLY A 128 3.92 -14.53 -7.63
C GLY A 128 3.80 -14.10 -6.16
N ARG A 129 4.51 -13.03 -5.76
CA ARG A 129 4.41 -12.45 -4.40
C ARG A 129 3.11 -11.64 -4.19
N VAL A 130 2.50 -11.22 -5.28
CA VAL A 130 1.20 -10.56 -5.31
C VAL A 130 0.28 -11.31 -6.24
N ALA A 131 -0.89 -11.70 -5.75
CA ALA A 131 -1.95 -12.29 -6.57
C ALA A 131 -3.06 -11.25 -6.77
N LEU A 132 -3.56 -11.17 -8.00
CA LEU A 132 -4.63 -10.27 -8.39
C LEU A 132 -5.85 -11.07 -8.87
N ALA A 133 -7.04 -10.67 -8.44
CA ALA A 133 -8.30 -11.19 -8.94
C ALA A 133 -9.26 -10.04 -9.25
N GLY A 134 -9.88 -10.06 -10.42
CA GLY A 134 -10.78 -9.02 -10.90
C GLY A 134 -10.13 -8.11 -11.93
N ASP A 135 -10.34 -6.81 -11.82
CA ASP A 135 -9.89 -5.82 -12.81
C ASP A 135 -8.38 -5.54 -12.72
N ILE A 136 -7.62 -6.18 -13.59
CA ILE A 136 -6.14 -6.02 -13.68
C ILE A 136 -5.77 -4.60 -14.15
N MET A 137 -6.57 -3.96 -14.99
CA MET A 137 -6.32 -2.59 -15.42
C MET A 137 -6.46 -1.60 -14.27
N LEU A 138 -7.37 -1.87 -13.35
CA LEU A 138 -7.49 -1.12 -12.11
C LEU A 138 -6.23 -1.26 -11.24
N ALA A 139 -5.65 -2.46 -11.17
CA ALA A 139 -4.39 -2.68 -10.44
C ALA A 139 -3.24 -1.84 -11.00
N ALA A 140 -3.10 -1.75 -12.32
CA ALA A 140 -2.10 -0.88 -12.97
C ALA A 140 -2.37 0.60 -12.66
N LYS A 141 -3.63 1.02 -12.70
CA LYS A 141 -4.04 2.40 -12.40
C LYS A 141 -3.79 2.80 -10.95
N LEU A 142 -3.90 1.87 -9.99
CA LEU A 142 -3.64 2.15 -8.56
C LEU A 142 -2.29 2.80 -8.31
N GLN A 143 -1.25 2.41 -9.04
CA GLN A 143 0.08 2.97 -8.87
C GLN A 143 0.13 4.47 -9.18
N SER A 144 -0.73 4.96 -10.05
CA SER A 144 -0.85 6.38 -10.38
C SER A 144 -1.75 7.15 -9.43
N LEU A 145 -2.64 6.46 -8.71
CA LEU A 145 -3.59 7.08 -7.79
C LEU A 145 -3.01 7.31 -6.38
N PHE A 146 -1.88 6.70 -6.06
CA PHE A 146 -1.26 6.85 -4.74
C PHE A 146 0.19 7.35 -4.86
N ARG A 147 0.50 8.39 -4.09
CA ARG A 147 1.88 8.89 -3.95
C ARG A 147 2.60 8.02 -2.92
N ILE A 148 3.46 7.12 -3.39
CA ILE A 148 4.22 6.22 -2.52
C ILE A 148 5.44 6.97 -1.99
N PRO A 149 5.61 7.09 -0.65
CA PRO A 149 6.82 7.64 -0.06
C PRO A 149 8.06 6.88 -0.55
N GLY A 150 9.14 7.59 -0.85
CA GLY A 150 10.40 6.98 -1.33
C GLY A 150 10.53 6.80 -2.85
N ARG A 151 9.45 6.70 -3.62
CA ARG A 151 9.53 6.65 -5.09
C ARG A 151 9.93 8.00 -5.72
N ALA A 152 9.58 9.10 -5.09
CA ALA A 152 9.99 10.44 -5.55
C ALA A 152 11.51 10.62 -5.49
N LEU A 153 12.16 10.11 -4.44
CA LEU A 153 13.61 10.16 -4.26
C LEU A 153 14.37 9.30 -5.27
N ALA A 154 13.80 8.16 -5.68
CA ALA A 154 14.39 7.30 -6.70
C ALA A 154 14.35 7.95 -8.10
N ARG A 155 13.27 8.66 -8.43
CA ARG A 155 13.14 9.39 -9.71
C ARG A 155 14.10 10.59 -9.78
N GLN A 156 14.29 11.34 -8.69
CA GLN A 156 15.23 12.45 -8.65
C GLN A 156 16.69 12.00 -8.83
N ARG A 157 17.08 10.84 -8.30
CA ARG A 157 18.44 10.30 -8.49
C ARG A 157 18.72 9.87 -9.92
N LEU A 158 17.71 9.38 -10.64
CA LEU A 158 17.87 8.98 -12.05
C LEU A 158 17.97 10.20 -12.99
N SER A 159 17.28 11.30 -12.68
CA SER A 159 17.37 12.53 -13.47
C SER A 159 18.73 13.25 -13.31
N THR A 160 19.31 13.23 -12.11
CA THR A 160 20.63 13.85 -11.86
C THR A 160 21.80 13.09 -12.47
N VAL A 161 21.66 11.78 -12.70
CA VAL A 161 22.69 10.97 -13.38
C VAL A 161 22.63 11.16 -14.91
N SER A 162 21.49 11.55 -15.47
CA SER A 162 21.35 11.79 -16.92
C SER A 162 21.87 13.16 -17.37
N GLU A 163 22.04 14.12 -16.47
CA GLU A 163 22.55 15.47 -16.81
C GLU A 163 24.07 15.61 -16.68
N SER A 164 24.78 14.58 -16.28
CA SER A 164 26.24 14.59 -16.10
C SER A 164 27.00 13.84 -17.22
N ARG A 165 26.40 13.72 -18.41
CA ARG A 165 27.11 13.18 -19.60
C ARG A 165 27.04 14.13 -20.77
#